data_3848a6b58330d192b74d7dc0df0e5a81
#
_entry.id   3848a6b58330d192b74d7dc0df0e5a81
#
_cell.length_a   1.000
_cell.length_b   1.000
_cell.length_c   1.000
_cell.angle_alpha   90.00
_cell.angle_beta   90.00
_cell.angle_gamma   90.00
#
_symmetry.space_group_name_H-M   'P 1'
#
loop_
_entity.id
_entity.type
_entity.pdbx_description
1 polymer ?
#
loop_
_entity_poly.entity_id
_entity_poly.type
_entity_poly.pdbx_seq_one_letter_code
_entity_poly.pdbx_strand_id
1 'polypeptide(L)'
;MDMKPIIVMAGTPVDTQMGMDCLSTQGLPGVFCPISEDPNQQTAFQISPTEEKIDTVVSLLCAAQREHGCEKAFIYCNSLSGALDFQFVARETGLKIVTPLDVYRLLAPKYHSLAVIAANAQGTAGIERTLLSANPDLTLRSTGLLPVVLGIEAGEDPDTLVKQNRLPELVNWYQALGAEALVLGCTHFPYFKEALLRQIT
;
A
#
# COMPACT_ATOMS: atom_id res chain seq x y z
N MET A 1 9.94 -18.80 22.84
CA MET A 1 10.84 -18.31 21.77
C MET A 1 10.45 -16.87 21.52
N ASP A 2 11.35 -15.95 21.79
CA ASP A 2 11.08 -14.54 21.47
C ASP A 2 10.93 -14.39 19.95
N MET A 3 9.82 -13.82 19.54
CA MET A 3 9.50 -13.64 18.13
C MET A 3 10.40 -12.51 17.60
N LYS A 4 11.20 -12.80 16.56
CA LYS A 4 12.05 -11.79 15.92
C LYS A 4 11.17 -10.68 15.33
N PRO A 5 11.59 -9.43 15.45
CA PRO A 5 10.81 -8.32 14.93
C PRO A 5 10.77 -8.34 13.39
N ILE A 6 9.73 -7.71 12.84
CA ILE A 6 9.47 -7.60 11.41
C ILE A 6 9.74 -6.14 10.99
N ILE A 7 10.58 -5.92 9.98
CA ILE A 7 10.77 -4.58 9.43
C ILE A 7 9.47 -4.14 8.78
N VAL A 8 8.94 -2.99 9.17
CA VAL A 8 7.80 -2.33 8.50
C VAL A 8 8.35 -1.19 7.67
N MET A 9 8.23 -1.32 6.35
CA MET A 9 8.70 -0.30 5.42
C MET A 9 7.53 0.26 4.62
N ALA A 10 7.41 1.58 4.64
CA ALA A 10 6.45 2.31 3.81
C ALA A 10 7.07 3.61 3.28
N GLY A 11 6.29 4.44 2.60
CA GLY A 11 6.80 5.64 1.92
C GLY A 11 7.18 6.76 2.87
N THR A 12 6.32 7.04 3.85
CA THR A 12 6.46 8.14 4.83
C THR A 12 6.36 7.62 6.26
N PRO A 13 6.70 8.44 7.28
CA PRO A 13 6.49 8.07 8.67
C PRO A 13 5.03 7.75 9.01
N VAL A 14 4.06 8.45 8.40
CA VAL A 14 2.62 8.26 8.68
C VAL A 14 2.17 6.87 8.26
N ASP A 15 2.41 6.48 7.02
CA ASP A 15 1.99 5.16 6.54
C ASP A 15 2.85 4.02 7.13
N THR A 16 4.11 4.29 7.48
CA THR A 16 4.93 3.33 8.22
C THR A 16 4.35 3.06 9.61
N GLN A 17 3.89 4.11 10.32
CA GLN A 17 3.23 3.95 11.61
C GLN A 17 1.93 3.15 11.48
N MET A 18 1.11 3.39 10.46
CA MET A 18 -0.07 2.58 10.17
C MET A 18 0.27 1.09 9.98
N GLY A 19 1.39 0.81 9.34
CA GLY A 19 1.90 -0.57 9.20
C GLY A 19 2.36 -1.18 10.53
N MET A 20 3.00 -0.38 11.39
CA MET A 20 3.35 -0.78 12.76
C MET A 20 2.11 -1.12 13.58
N ASP A 21 1.07 -0.29 13.50
CA ASP A 21 -0.20 -0.50 14.20
C ASP A 21 -0.89 -1.78 13.70
N CYS A 22 -0.84 -2.04 12.40
CA CYS A 22 -1.34 -3.29 11.81
C CYS A 22 -0.65 -4.53 12.39
N LEU A 23 0.68 -4.53 12.54
CA LEU A 23 1.41 -5.63 13.20
C LEU A 23 1.08 -5.72 14.69
N SER A 24 1.00 -4.59 15.37
CA SER A 24 0.69 -4.52 16.81
C SER A 24 -0.65 -5.15 17.14
N THR A 25 -1.70 -4.92 16.32
CA THR A 25 -3.02 -5.56 16.50
C THR A 25 -2.97 -7.09 16.43
N GLN A 26 -1.93 -7.65 15.82
CA GLN A 26 -1.67 -9.09 15.71
C GLN A 26 -0.67 -9.59 16.77
N GLY A 27 -0.24 -8.72 17.68
CA GLY A 27 0.77 -9.06 18.68
C GLY A 27 2.18 -9.31 18.10
N LEU A 28 2.46 -8.77 16.91
CA LEU A 28 3.74 -8.93 16.21
C LEU A 28 4.65 -7.73 16.47
N PRO A 29 5.92 -7.93 16.90
CA PRO A 29 6.86 -6.84 17.09
C PRO A 29 7.33 -6.29 15.74
N GLY A 30 7.32 -4.97 15.57
CA GLY A 30 7.75 -4.27 14.35
C GLY A 30 8.99 -3.43 14.57
N VAL A 31 9.73 -3.17 13.48
CA VAL A 31 10.81 -2.18 13.37
C VAL A 31 10.40 -1.13 12.36
N PHE A 32 10.34 0.10 12.80
CA PHE A 32 9.93 1.25 12.00
C PHE A 32 11.01 1.64 10.99
N CYS A 33 10.69 1.60 9.69
CA CYS A 33 11.65 1.83 8.60
C CYS A 33 11.01 2.60 7.43
N PRO A 34 10.74 3.91 7.56
CA PRO A 34 10.23 4.70 6.45
C PRO A 34 11.31 4.92 5.38
N ILE A 35 10.89 5.07 4.10
CA ILE A 35 11.79 5.39 3.00
C ILE A 35 12.18 6.87 3.01
N SER A 36 11.23 7.72 3.39
CA SER A 36 11.39 9.18 3.42
C SER A 36 10.92 9.77 4.75
N GLU A 37 11.41 10.95 5.06
CA GLU A 37 11.01 11.66 6.28
C GLU A 37 9.75 12.50 6.08
N ASP A 38 9.44 12.84 4.82
CA ASP A 38 8.32 13.69 4.46
C ASP A 38 7.78 13.39 3.03
N PRO A 39 6.60 13.93 2.64
CA PRO A 39 6.00 13.72 1.32
C PRO A 39 6.84 14.26 0.14
N ASN A 40 7.68 15.27 0.33
CA ASN A 40 8.52 15.81 -0.75
C ASN A 40 9.66 14.84 -1.07
N GLN A 41 10.32 14.30 -0.03
CA GLN A 41 11.32 13.24 -0.20
C GLN A 41 10.70 11.99 -0.82
N GLN A 42 9.48 11.64 -0.42
CA GLN A 42 8.73 10.54 -1.02
C GLN A 42 8.48 10.78 -2.50
N THR A 43 8.11 12.00 -2.90
CA THR A 43 7.94 12.36 -4.31
C THR A 43 9.25 12.26 -5.07
N ALA A 44 10.35 12.78 -4.51
CA ALA A 44 11.69 12.68 -5.11
C ALA A 44 12.10 11.20 -5.30
N PHE A 45 11.88 10.36 -4.30
CA PHE A 45 12.12 8.91 -4.41
C PHE A 45 11.25 8.27 -5.51
N GLN A 46 9.97 8.63 -5.62
CA GLN A 46 9.07 8.06 -6.64
C GLN A 46 9.52 8.34 -8.07
N ILE A 47 10.12 9.49 -8.34
CA ILE A 47 10.58 9.89 -9.68
C ILE A 47 12.06 9.52 -9.96
N SER A 48 12.82 9.06 -8.95
CA SER A 48 14.22 8.65 -9.16
C SER A 48 14.33 7.40 -10.06
N PRO A 49 15.49 7.13 -10.66
CA PRO A 49 15.74 5.91 -11.41
C PRO A 49 15.48 4.63 -10.61
N THR A 50 15.06 3.56 -11.29
CA THR A 50 14.74 2.29 -10.63
C THR A 50 15.92 1.70 -9.86
N GLU A 51 17.14 1.83 -10.37
CA GLU A 51 18.37 1.35 -9.72
C GLU A 51 18.59 2.08 -8.38
N GLU A 52 18.47 3.40 -8.34
CA GLU A 52 18.61 4.19 -7.12
C GLU A 52 17.55 3.84 -6.07
N LYS A 53 16.31 3.55 -6.52
CA LYS A 53 15.24 3.07 -5.63
C LYS A 53 15.59 1.73 -5.00
N ILE A 54 16.11 0.80 -5.80
CA ILE A 54 16.51 -0.53 -5.33
C ILE A 54 17.65 -0.40 -4.31
N ASP A 55 18.68 0.38 -4.62
CA ASP A 55 19.82 0.59 -3.74
C ASP A 55 19.40 1.20 -2.39
N THR A 56 18.51 2.19 -2.43
CA THR A 56 17.95 2.82 -1.23
C THR A 56 17.21 1.79 -0.38
N VAL A 57 16.28 1.04 -0.98
CA VAL A 57 15.47 0.04 -0.28
C VAL A 57 16.32 -1.07 0.31
N VAL A 58 17.25 -1.63 -0.47
CA VAL A 58 18.17 -2.68 -0.02
C VAL A 58 19.03 -2.18 1.14
N SER A 59 19.59 -0.97 1.02
CA SER A 59 20.44 -0.38 2.07
C SER A 59 19.68 -0.20 3.39
N LEU A 60 18.45 0.35 3.36
CA LEU A 60 17.62 0.54 4.54
C LEU A 60 17.23 -0.81 5.18
N LEU A 61 16.79 -1.77 4.37
CA LEU A 61 16.43 -3.11 4.85
C LEU A 61 17.62 -3.83 5.50
N CYS A 62 18.79 -3.79 4.86
CA CYS A 62 20.03 -4.39 5.40
C CYS A 62 20.49 -3.70 6.69
N ALA A 63 20.32 -2.37 6.80
CA ALA A 63 20.64 -1.65 8.04
C ALA A 63 19.75 -2.10 9.19
N ALA A 64 18.41 -2.08 8.99
CA ALA A 64 17.44 -2.53 9.98
C ALA A 64 17.62 -4.02 10.36
N GLN A 65 17.95 -4.87 9.38
CA GLN A 65 18.24 -6.29 9.62
C GLN A 65 19.45 -6.48 10.54
N ARG A 66 20.55 -5.75 10.29
CA ARG A 66 21.76 -5.84 11.11
C ARG A 66 21.55 -5.32 12.52
N GLU A 67 20.82 -4.23 12.67
CA GLU A 67 20.58 -3.59 13.96
C GLU A 67 19.63 -4.38 14.85
N HIS A 68 18.56 -4.95 14.28
CA HIS A 68 17.47 -5.56 15.03
C HIS A 68 17.36 -7.08 14.86
N GLY A 69 18.22 -7.71 14.07
CA GLY A 69 18.22 -9.16 13.84
C GLY A 69 16.97 -9.67 13.10
N CYS A 70 16.35 -8.84 12.28
CA CYS A 70 15.13 -9.17 11.54
C CYS A 70 15.39 -10.23 10.46
N GLU A 71 14.42 -11.10 10.23
CA GLU A 71 14.41 -12.09 9.14
C GLU A 71 13.28 -11.85 8.14
N LYS A 72 12.38 -10.92 8.46
CA LYS A 72 11.18 -10.63 7.67
C LYS A 72 11.02 -9.13 7.48
N ALA A 73 10.45 -8.74 6.34
CA ALA A 73 10.00 -7.38 6.09
C ALA A 73 8.55 -7.37 5.59
N PHE A 74 7.78 -6.42 6.07
CA PHE A 74 6.44 -6.10 5.65
C PHE A 74 6.47 -4.76 4.93
N ILE A 75 6.30 -4.78 3.61
CA ILE A 75 6.25 -3.56 2.79
C ILE A 75 4.83 -3.04 2.83
N TYR A 76 4.57 -2.09 3.71
CA TYR A 76 3.24 -1.52 3.90
C TYR A 76 3.00 -0.34 2.96
N CYS A 77 3.19 -0.56 1.64
CA CYS A 77 3.00 0.46 0.62
C CYS A 77 2.72 -0.16 -0.76
N ASN A 78 1.55 0.16 -1.34
CA ASN A 78 1.15 -0.36 -2.65
C ASN A 78 1.98 0.22 -3.80
N SER A 79 2.20 1.52 -3.82
CA SER A 79 2.96 2.18 -4.89
C SER A 79 4.42 1.72 -4.91
N LEU A 80 5.04 1.59 -3.75
CA LEU A 80 6.38 1.03 -3.62
C LEU A 80 6.44 -0.42 -4.11
N SER A 81 5.48 -1.24 -3.69
CA SER A 81 5.40 -2.65 -4.09
C SER A 81 5.20 -2.82 -5.59
N GLY A 82 4.50 -1.88 -6.24
CA GLY A 82 4.29 -1.89 -7.69
C GLY A 82 5.46 -1.31 -8.50
N ALA A 83 6.34 -0.52 -7.86
CA ALA A 83 7.46 0.15 -8.50
C ALA A 83 8.73 -0.70 -8.57
N LEU A 84 8.90 -1.68 -7.67
CA LEU A 84 10.11 -2.48 -7.52
C LEU A 84 9.81 -3.98 -7.57
N ASP A 85 10.81 -4.76 -8.03
CA ASP A 85 10.80 -6.22 -7.93
C ASP A 85 11.24 -6.65 -6.51
N PHE A 86 10.28 -6.86 -5.62
CA PHE A 86 10.57 -7.33 -4.27
C PHE A 86 11.03 -8.79 -4.18
N GLN A 87 10.93 -9.57 -5.25
CA GLN A 87 11.61 -10.88 -5.31
C GLN A 87 13.12 -10.69 -5.49
N PHE A 88 13.52 -9.70 -6.30
CA PHE A 88 14.94 -9.31 -6.40
C PHE A 88 15.46 -8.78 -5.06
N VAL A 89 14.75 -7.82 -4.44
CA VAL A 89 15.14 -7.26 -3.12
C VAL A 89 15.26 -8.36 -2.05
N ALA A 90 14.35 -9.34 -2.05
CA ALA A 90 14.41 -10.47 -1.12
C ALA A 90 15.67 -11.34 -1.32
N ARG A 91 16.10 -11.55 -2.58
CA ARG A 91 17.35 -12.27 -2.86
C ARG A 91 18.58 -11.51 -2.38
N GLU A 92 18.63 -10.19 -2.62
CA GLU A 92 19.76 -9.33 -2.23
C GLU A 92 19.89 -9.21 -0.70
N THR A 93 18.77 -9.14 0.02
CA THR A 93 18.76 -8.95 1.48
C THR A 93 18.72 -10.26 2.28
N GLY A 94 18.30 -11.36 1.66
CA GLY A 94 17.99 -12.62 2.36
C GLY A 94 16.75 -12.57 3.23
N LEU A 95 15.98 -11.48 3.21
CA LEU A 95 14.74 -11.31 3.98
C LEU A 95 13.56 -12.03 3.32
N LYS A 96 12.65 -12.54 4.15
CA LYS A 96 11.31 -12.94 3.70
C LYS A 96 10.45 -11.70 3.61
N ILE A 97 10.13 -11.25 2.41
CA ILE A 97 9.38 -10.01 2.16
C ILE A 97 7.93 -10.34 1.83
N VAL A 98 7.00 -9.62 2.44
CA VAL A 98 5.56 -9.65 2.13
C VAL A 98 5.11 -8.26 1.73
N THR A 99 4.29 -8.19 0.67
CA THR A 99 3.76 -6.95 0.11
C THR A 99 2.23 -7.03 -0.02
N PRO A 100 1.51 -5.90 -0.14
CA PRO A 100 0.08 -5.92 -0.46
C PRO A 100 -0.23 -6.64 -1.78
N LEU A 101 0.70 -6.61 -2.74
CA LEU A 101 0.51 -7.27 -4.04
C LEU A 101 0.41 -8.80 -3.93
N ASP A 102 1.02 -9.41 -2.91
CA ASP A 102 0.90 -10.85 -2.65
C ASP A 102 -0.54 -11.21 -2.27
N VAL A 103 -1.22 -10.33 -1.51
CA VAL A 103 -2.64 -10.49 -1.17
C VAL A 103 -3.51 -10.37 -2.43
N TYR A 104 -3.22 -9.41 -3.31
CA TYR A 104 -4.00 -9.23 -4.54
C TYR A 104 -3.91 -10.44 -5.48
N ARG A 105 -2.75 -11.09 -5.59
CA ARG A 105 -2.61 -12.33 -6.35
C ARG A 105 -3.53 -13.45 -5.84
N LEU A 106 -3.73 -13.53 -4.52
CA LEU A 106 -4.61 -14.51 -3.90
C LEU A 106 -6.10 -14.15 -4.02
N LEU A 107 -6.43 -12.87 -4.16
CA LEU A 107 -7.80 -12.39 -4.27
C LEU A 107 -8.33 -12.41 -5.71
N ALA A 108 -7.50 -12.08 -6.69
CA ALA A 108 -7.90 -11.91 -8.08
C ALA A 108 -8.73 -13.08 -8.65
N PRO A 109 -8.40 -14.38 -8.40
CA PRO A 109 -9.18 -15.50 -8.92
C PRO A 109 -10.59 -15.63 -8.33
N LYS A 110 -10.90 -14.88 -7.26
CA LYS A 110 -12.19 -14.97 -6.55
C LYS A 110 -13.26 -14.02 -7.11
N TYR A 111 -12.88 -13.13 -8.03
CA TYR A 111 -13.74 -12.07 -8.53
C TYR A 111 -13.75 -12.04 -10.07
N HIS A 112 -14.84 -11.53 -10.65
CA HIS A 112 -14.97 -11.26 -12.08
C HIS A 112 -14.87 -9.76 -12.38
N SER A 113 -15.23 -8.91 -11.42
CA SER A 113 -15.20 -7.45 -11.57
C SER A 113 -14.79 -6.78 -10.27
N LEU A 114 -13.70 -6.01 -10.31
CA LEU A 114 -13.21 -5.22 -9.17
C LEU A 114 -13.11 -3.73 -9.51
N ALA A 115 -13.41 -2.90 -8.53
CA ALA A 115 -13.02 -1.51 -8.52
C ALA A 115 -11.77 -1.34 -7.65
N VAL A 116 -10.87 -0.44 -8.04
CA VAL A 116 -9.64 -0.12 -7.31
C VAL A 116 -9.54 1.38 -7.14
N ILE A 117 -9.37 1.83 -5.92
CA ILE A 117 -8.90 3.21 -5.65
C ILE A 117 -7.50 3.13 -5.06
N ALA A 118 -6.56 3.92 -5.57
CA ALA A 118 -5.17 3.93 -5.15
C ALA A 118 -4.66 5.35 -4.95
N ALA A 119 -3.44 5.49 -4.43
CA ALA A 119 -2.85 6.80 -4.16
C ALA A 119 -2.68 7.66 -5.43
N ASN A 120 -2.22 7.03 -6.51
CA ASN A 120 -1.91 7.71 -7.77
C ASN A 120 -1.90 6.71 -8.95
N ALA A 121 -1.61 7.20 -10.15
CA ALA A 121 -1.55 6.37 -11.35
C ALA A 121 -0.50 5.24 -11.29
N GLN A 122 0.63 5.46 -10.64
CA GLN A 122 1.66 4.42 -10.46
C GLN A 122 1.15 3.28 -9.56
N GLY A 123 0.46 3.64 -8.47
CA GLY A 123 -0.18 2.66 -7.57
C GLY A 123 -1.25 1.86 -8.29
N THR A 124 -2.15 2.51 -9.04
CA THR A 124 -3.18 1.81 -9.85
C THR A 124 -2.53 0.85 -10.84
N ALA A 125 -1.54 1.30 -11.62
CA ALA A 125 -0.87 0.47 -12.62
C ALA A 125 -0.18 -0.77 -12.01
N GLY A 126 0.43 -0.65 -10.84
CA GLY A 126 1.04 -1.79 -10.12
C GLY A 126 0.01 -2.82 -9.68
N ILE A 127 -1.12 -2.35 -9.12
CA ILE A 127 -2.22 -3.20 -8.68
C ILE A 127 -2.89 -3.88 -9.87
N GLU A 128 -3.20 -3.13 -10.94
CA GLU A 128 -3.81 -3.68 -12.16
C GLU A 128 -2.97 -4.79 -12.78
N ARG A 129 -1.67 -4.55 -12.99
CA ARG A 129 -0.76 -5.58 -13.51
C ARG A 129 -0.80 -6.84 -12.65
N THR A 130 -0.80 -6.68 -11.33
CA THR A 130 -0.79 -7.81 -10.39
C THR A 130 -2.09 -8.61 -10.47
N LEU A 131 -3.23 -7.93 -10.45
CA LEU A 131 -4.56 -8.55 -10.51
C LEU A 131 -4.78 -9.25 -11.85
N LEU A 132 -4.48 -8.58 -12.98
CA LEU A 132 -4.64 -9.13 -14.33
C LEU A 132 -3.66 -10.27 -14.64
N SER A 133 -2.44 -10.23 -14.07
CA SER A 133 -1.50 -11.36 -14.19
C SER A 133 -2.01 -12.61 -13.46
N ALA A 134 -2.77 -12.45 -12.39
CA ALA A 134 -3.35 -13.56 -11.62
C ALA A 134 -4.72 -14.01 -12.17
N ASN A 135 -5.46 -13.10 -12.79
CA ASN A 135 -6.76 -13.38 -13.44
C ASN A 135 -6.91 -12.48 -14.69
N PRO A 136 -6.53 -12.99 -15.89
CA PRO A 136 -6.62 -12.21 -17.13
C PRO A 136 -8.05 -11.82 -17.55
N ASP A 137 -9.06 -12.55 -17.08
CA ASP A 137 -10.48 -12.32 -17.42
C ASP A 137 -11.15 -11.31 -16.46
N LEU A 138 -10.40 -10.78 -15.48
CA LEU A 138 -10.93 -9.85 -14.50
C LEU A 138 -11.23 -8.49 -15.13
N THR A 139 -12.45 -8.01 -14.96
CA THR A 139 -12.82 -6.64 -15.31
C THR A 139 -12.35 -5.67 -14.21
N LEU A 140 -11.48 -4.73 -14.54
CA LEU A 140 -10.98 -3.73 -13.60
C LEU A 140 -11.42 -2.31 -13.95
N ARG A 141 -11.66 -1.52 -12.91
CA ARG A 141 -11.88 -0.07 -12.97
C ARG A 141 -11.08 0.58 -11.88
N SER A 142 -10.16 1.47 -12.24
CA SER A 142 -9.21 2.02 -11.27
C SER A 142 -9.19 3.55 -11.29
N THR A 143 -9.02 4.15 -10.12
CA THR A 143 -8.86 5.60 -9.97
C THR A 143 -7.76 5.93 -8.96
N GLY A 144 -6.87 6.85 -9.33
CA GLY A 144 -5.89 7.45 -8.43
C GLY A 144 -6.48 8.64 -7.68
N LEU A 145 -6.28 8.71 -6.38
CA LEU A 145 -6.87 9.69 -5.47
C LEU A 145 -5.80 10.40 -4.62
N LEU A 146 -4.81 11.01 -5.28
CA LEU A 146 -3.72 11.71 -4.57
C LEU A 146 -4.22 12.78 -3.58
N PRO A 147 -5.25 13.60 -3.90
CA PRO A 147 -5.76 14.58 -2.93
C PRO A 147 -6.23 13.94 -1.61
N VAL A 148 -6.79 12.73 -1.66
CA VAL A 148 -7.21 11.99 -0.46
C VAL A 148 -6.01 11.60 0.40
N VAL A 149 -4.92 11.16 -0.22
CA VAL A 149 -3.67 10.81 0.50
C VAL A 149 -3.11 12.04 1.20
N LEU A 150 -3.04 13.18 0.49
CA LEU A 150 -2.53 14.44 1.04
C LEU A 150 -3.39 14.94 2.21
N GLY A 151 -4.72 14.80 2.13
CA GLY A 151 -5.62 15.14 3.23
C GLY A 151 -5.41 14.25 4.46
N ILE A 152 -5.18 12.95 4.27
CA ILE A 152 -4.86 12.02 5.37
C ILE A 152 -3.54 12.41 6.04
N GLU A 153 -2.49 12.69 5.27
CA GLU A 153 -1.19 13.14 5.78
C GLU A 153 -1.29 14.50 6.54
N ALA A 154 -2.23 15.36 6.12
CA ALA A 154 -2.53 16.62 6.80
C ALA A 154 -3.43 16.43 8.06
N GLY A 155 -3.92 15.23 8.34
CA GLY A 155 -4.78 14.94 9.48
C GLY A 155 -6.23 15.43 9.32
N GLU A 156 -6.71 15.56 8.07
CA GLU A 156 -8.11 15.95 7.82
C GLU A 156 -9.09 14.93 8.39
N ASP A 157 -10.23 15.42 8.88
CA ASP A 157 -11.31 14.59 9.40
C ASP A 157 -11.83 13.60 8.35
N PRO A 158 -12.00 12.31 8.67
CA PRO A 158 -12.41 11.28 7.71
C PRO A 158 -13.74 11.55 7.01
N ASP A 159 -14.76 12.07 7.72
CA ASP A 159 -16.08 12.35 7.14
C ASP A 159 -16.00 13.53 6.16
N THR A 160 -15.22 14.55 6.50
CA THR A 160 -14.93 15.70 5.64
C THR A 160 -14.20 15.23 4.37
N LEU A 161 -13.16 14.41 4.52
CA LEU A 161 -12.36 13.89 3.42
C LEU A 161 -13.21 13.09 2.41
N VAL A 162 -14.06 12.19 2.92
CA VAL A 162 -14.98 11.38 2.12
C VAL A 162 -15.94 12.27 1.33
N LYS A 163 -16.53 13.27 1.97
CA LYS A 163 -17.51 14.17 1.36
C LYS A 163 -16.88 15.08 0.31
N GLN A 164 -15.76 15.74 0.63
CA GLN A 164 -15.09 16.69 -0.28
C GLN A 164 -14.59 16.02 -1.55
N ASN A 165 -14.11 14.76 -1.43
CA ASN A 165 -13.60 14.00 -2.57
C ASN A 165 -14.69 13.17 -3.29
N ARG A 166 -15.97 13.33 -2.92
CA ARG A 166 -17.12 12.67 -3.56
C ARG A 166 -16.96 11.15 -3.63
N LEU A 167 -16.37 10.55 -2.60
CA LEU A 167 -16.08 9.10 -2.60
C LEU A 167 -17.34 8.22 -2.65
N PRO A 168 -18.49 8.59 -2.01
CA PRO A 168 -19.72 7.82 -2.14
C PRO A 168 -20.21 7.76 -3.59
N GLU A 169 -20.16 8.87 -4.33
CA GLU A 169 -20.58 8.90 -5.73
C GLU A 169 -19.69 8.04 -6.62
N LEU A 170 -18.38 8.04 -6.36
CA LEU A 170 -17.44 7.18 -7.06
C LEU A 170 -17.73 5.70 -6.79
N VAL A 171 -17.97 5.32 -5.54
CA VAL A 171 -18.32 3.93 -5.15
C VAL A 171 -19.63 3.50 -5.79
N ASN A 172 -20.65 4.35 -5.73
CA ASN A 172 -21.96 4.08 -6.36
C ASN A 172 -21.83 3.91 -7.87
N TRP A 173 -20.97 4.70 -8.53
CA TRP A 173 -20.68 4.55 -9.95
C TRP A 173 -20.03 3.19 -10.27
N TYR A 174 -19.03 2.77 -9.48
CA TYR A 174 -18.43 1.44 -9.65
C TYR A 174 -19.44 0.31 -9.45
N GLN A 175 -20.28 0.44 -8.44
CA GLN A 175 -21.33 -0.53 -8.14
C GLN A 175 -22.35 -0.63 -9.28
N ALA A 176 -22.79 0.50 -9.82
CA ALA A 176 -23.68 0.55 -10.98
C ALA A 176 -23.07 -0.11 -12.24
N LEU A 177 -21.75 -0.15 -12.35
CA LEU A 177 -21.02 -0.84 -13.41
C LEU A 177 -20.73 -2.33 -13.10
N GLY A 178 -21.28 -2.86 -12.00
CA GLY A 178 -21.18 -4.27 -11.64
C GLY A 178 -19.88 -4.65 -10.94
N ALA A 179 -19.20 -3.71 -10.27
CA ALA A 179 -18.07 -4.07 -9.43
C ALA A 179 -18.54 -4.88 -8.20
N GLU A 180 -17.96 -6.06 -7.99
CA GLU A 180 -18.29 -6.96 -6.89
C GLU A 180 -17.66 -6.54 -5.57
N ALA A 181 -16.51 -5.86 -5.65
CA ALA A 181 -15.82 -5.32 -4.49
C ALA A 181 -14.97 -4.10 -4.85
N LEU A 182 -14.69 -3.27 -3.83
CA LEU A 182 -13.77 -2.14 -3.89
C LEU A 182 -12.47 -2.48 -3.17
N VAL A 183 -11.36 -2.40 -3.88
CA VAL A 183 -10.02 -2.53 -3.33
C VAL A 183 -9.54 -1.16 -2.87
N LEU A 184 -9.24 -1.02 -1.58
CA LEU A 184 -8.56 0.14 -1.01
C LEU A 184 -7.05 -0.02 -1.26
N GLY A 185 -6.61 0.35 -2.46
CA GLY A 185 -5.27 0.15 -3.00
C GLY A 185 -4.22 1.14 -2.52
N CYS A 186 -4.45 1.78 -1.38
CA CYS A 186 -3.49 2.60 -0.67
C CYS A 186 -3.55 2.27 0.83
N THR A 187 -2.40 2.17 1.44
CA THR A 187 -2.27 1.83 2.87
C THR A 187 -2.77 2.93 3.81
N HIS A 188 -2.93 4.16 3.31
CA HIS A 188 -3.61 5.24 4.03
C HIS A 188 -5.14 5.08 4.09
N PHE A 189 -5.77 4.39 3.17
CA PHE A 189 -7.22 4.40 2.98
C PHE A 189 -8.06 3.69 4.05
N PRO A 190 -7.52 2.77 4.88
CA PRO A 190 -8.22 2.32 6.08
C PRO A 190 -8.64 3.46 7.01
N TYR A 191 -7.95 4.62 6.99
CA TYR A 191 -8.24 5.81 7.76
C TYR A 191 -9.70 6.32 7.58
N PHE A 192 -10.20 6.34 6.35
CA PHE A 192 -11.55 6.82 6.06
C PHE A 192 -12.58 5.70 5.82
N LYS A 193 -12.19 4.44 5.89
CA LYS A 193 -13.05 3.31 5.54
C LYS A 193 -14.41 3.35 6.24
N GLU A 194 -14.42 3.55 7.56
CA GLU A 194 -15.66 3.57 8.33
C GLU A 194 -16.53 4.79 8.00
N ALA A 195 -15.92 5.95 7.72
CA ALA A 195 -16.63 7.14 7.26
C ALA A 195 -17.30 6.92 5.90
N LEU A 196 -16.59 6.26 4.98
CA LEU A 196 -17.12 5.91 3.66
C LEU A 196 -18.31 4.92 3.79
N LEU A 197 -18.16 3.86 4.59
CA LEU A 197 -19.21 2.87 4.80
C LEU A 197 -20.51 3.48 5.36
N ARG A 198 -20.42 4.54 6.16
CA ARG A 198 -21.62 5.25 6.68
C ARG A 198 -22.31 6.10 5.59
N GLN A 199 -21.64 6.45 4.53
CA GLN A 199 -22.12 7.39 3.50
C GLN A 199 -22.50 6.72 2.17
N ILE A 200 -22.11 5.48 1.95
CA ILE A 200 -22.59 4.68 0.81
C ILE A 200 -23.90 3.99 1.16
N THR A 201 -24.86 4.04 0.26
CA THR A 201 -26.20 3.44 0.38
C THR A 201 -26.30 2.15 -0.44
#